data_fb4a10dac8a64a7fc0e3bd80969e3e20
#
_entry.id   fb4a10dac8a64a7fc0e3bd80969e3e20
#
_cell.length_a   1.000
_cell.length_b   1.000
_cell.length_c   1.000
_cell.angle_alpha   90.00
_cell.angle_beta   90.00
_cell.angle_gamma   90.00
#
_symmetry.space_group_name_H-M   'P 1'
#
loop_
_entity.id
_entity.type
_entity.pdbx_description
1 polymer ?
#
loop_
_entity_poly.entity_id
_entity_poly.type
_entity_poly.pdbx_seq_one_letter_code
_entity_poly.pdbx_strand_id
1 'polypeptide(L)'
;MKNRFMLAPLTNQQSNPDGTLSEEEFTWLVKRAEGGFGLTMTCASHIQAIGQGFAGQLGCFGDEHLAGLTRLATAINKNDSVSYVQLHHAGRRSPADLIGTTPVSSGDDEKVGARAMTTAEVEAMVEAFIEAAVRSEKAGYNGVELHGAHDYVLCQFLNAELNVRTDQYGGSLENRSRAMFDIIDGIRTRCGEDFAV
;
A
#
# COMPACT_ATOMS: atom_id res chain seq x y z
N MET A 1 11.71 -8.48 -17.50
CA MET A 1 12.76 -8.11 -16.49
C MET A 1 14.13 -8.53 -17.01
N LYS A 2 15.16 -7.68 -16.87
CA LYS A 2 16.54 -7.97 -17.30
C LYS A 2 17.22 -9.09 -16.48
N ASN A 3 16.77 -9.35 -15.27
CA ASN A 3 17.24 -10.43 -14.40
C ASN A 3 16.19 -10.77 -13.32
N ARG A 4 16.49 -11.68 -12.40
CA ARG A 4 15.58 -12.14 -11.32
C ARG A 4 15.84 -11.48 -9.96
N PHE A 5 16.64 -10.43 -9.90
CA PHE A 5 16.87 -9.69 -8.66
C PHE A 5 15.81 -8.61 -8.50
N MET A 6 15.09 -8.67 -7.40
CA MET A 6 14.08 -7.70 -7.01
C MET A 6 14.55 -6.95 -5.76
N LEU A 7 14.46 -5.62 -5.79
CA LEU A 7 14.56 -4.83 -4.57
C LEU A 7 13.25 -5.01 -3.78
N ALA A 8 13.33 -5.68 -2.65
CA ALA A 8 12.22 -5.80 -1.73
C ALA A 8 11.79 -4.42 -1.18
N PRO A 9 10.51 -4.20 -0.87
CA PRO A 9 10.05 -2.96 -0.28
C PRO A 9 10.65 -2.79 1.12
N LEU A 10 11.44 -1.74 1.30
CA LEU A 10 12.14 -1.45 2.56
C LEU A 10 11.73 -0.08 3.08
N THR A 11 11.24 -0.03 4.31
CA THR A 11 10.96 1.23 5.01
C THR A 11 12.22 2.06 5.14
N ASN A 12 12.23 3.25 4.56
CA ASN A 12 13.35 4.18 4.54
C ASN A 12 13.08 5.50 5.29
N GLN A 13 11.82 5.83 5.55
CA GLN A 13 11.40 7.04 6.26
C GLN A 13 11.92 8.35 5.64
N GLN A 14 12.06 8.38 4.33
CA GLN A 14 12.70 9.50 3.61
C GLN A 14 11.73 10.40 2.88
N SER A 15 10.44 10.03 2.73
CA SER A 15 9.44 10.88 2.10
C SER A 15 9.16 12.15 2.93
N ASN A 16 8.60 13.15 2.29
CA ASN A 16 8.18 14.38 2.97
C ASN A 16 7.08 14.11 4.01
N PRO A 17 6.89 14.99 5.00
CA PRO A 17 5.88 14.79 6.05
C PRO A 17 4.44 14.62 5.53
N ASP A 18 4.12 15.20 4.36
CA ASP A 18 2.84 15.09 3.67
C ASP A 18 2.71 13.83 2.78
N GLY A 19 3.72 12.96 2.79
CA GLY A 19 3.79 11.75 1.99
C GLY A 19 4.21 11.98 0.54
N THR A 20 4.54 13.19 0.13
CA THR A 20 5.08 13.44 -1.22
C THR A 20 6.53 12.92 -1.32
N LEU A 21 6.93 12.50 -2.52
CA LEU A 21 8.27 11.98 -2.80
C LEU A 21 9.34 13.03 -2.52
N SER A 22 10.30 12.71 -1.66
CA SER A 22 11.49 13.54 -1.42
C SER A 22 12.60 13.27 -2.43
N GLU A 23 13.61 14.15 -2.49
CA GLU A 23 14.82 13.93 -3.30
C GLU A 23 15.69 12.79 -2.75
N GLU A 24 15.69 12.59 -1.44
CA GLU A 24 16.43 11.51 -0.79
C GLU A 24 15.87 10.15 -1.19
N GLU A 25 14.55 9.97 -1.09
CA GLU A 25 13.91 8.71 -1.47
C GLU A 25 13.99 8.46 -2.98
N PHE A 26 13.77 9.49 -3.79
CA PHE A 26 13.95 9.41 -5.23
C PHE A 26 15.37 8.92 -5.58
N THR A 27 16.38 9.57 -5.05
CA THR A 27 17.79 9.22 -5.29
C THR A 27 18.10 7.80 -4.80
N TRP A 28 17.57 7.44 -3.64
CA TRP A 28 17.79 6.12 -3.04
C TRP A 28 17.24 4.99 -3.93
N LEU A 29 16.00 5.12 -4.42
CA LEU A 29 15.34 4.12 -5.27
C LEU A 29 15.96 4.06 -6.67
N VAL A 30 16.23 5.22 -7.29
CA VAL A 30 16.81 5.27 -8.64
C VAL A 30 18.21 4.64 -8.67
N LYS A 31 19.05 4.87 -7.66
CA LYS A 31 20.35 4.22 -7.56
C LYS A 31 20.29 2.69 -7.49
N ARG A 32 19.20 2.09 -6.96
CA ARG A 32 19.00 0.64 -6.97
C ARG A 32 18.68 0.14 -8.37
N ALA A 33 17.83 0.87 -9.11
CA ALA A 33 17.57 0.56 -10.52
C ALA A 33 18.84 0.67 -11.39
N GLU A 34 19.64 1.74 -11.20
CA GLU A 34 20.96 1.92 -11.82
C GLU A 34 21.93 0.81 -11.43
N GLY A 35 21.90 0.37 -10.18
CA GLY A 35 22.72 -0.72 -9.64
C GLY A 35 22.35 -2.11 -10.16
N GLY A 36 21.32 -2.24 -10.99
CA GLY A 36 21.06 -3.44 -11.77
C GLY A 36 19.88 -4.31 -11.30
N PHE A 37 19.08 -3.89 -10.32
CA PHE A 37 17.85 -4.63 -9.98
C PHE A 37 16.92 -4.74 -11.20
N GLY A 38 16.41 -5.95 -11.48
CA GLY A 38 15.45 -6.21 -12.55
C GLY A 38 14.05 -5.72 -12.23
N LEU A 39 13.72 -5.62 -10.92
CA LEU A 39 12.52 -4.97 -10.41
C LEU A 39 12.91 -4.09 -9.21
N THR A 40 12.44 -2.86 -9.22
CA THR A 40 12.59 -1.91 -8.11
C THR A 40 11.22 -1.54 -7.57
N MET A 41 10.98 -1.86 -6.29
CA MET A 41 9.74 -1.58 -5.60
C MET A 41 9.91 -0.40 -4.64
N THR A 42 8.90 0.45 -4.53
CA THR A 42 8.88 1.52 -3.52
C THR A 42 8.90 0.94 -2.10
N CYS A 43 9.15 1.75 -1.09
CA CYS A 43 8.76 1.39 0.27
C CYS A 43 7.23 1.28 0.38
N ALA A 44 6.73 0.79 1.52
CA ALA A 44 5.30 0.74 1.81
C ALA A 44 4.66 2.12 1.64
N SER A 45 3.74 2.27 0.68
CA SER A 45 3.10 3.53 0.32
C SER A 45 1.65 3.54 0.81
N HIS A 46 1.30 4.49 1.70
CA HIS A 46 -0.03 4.46 2.31
C HIS A 46 -1.13 4.94 1.37
N ILE A 47 -2.26 4.19 1.36
CA ILE A 47 -3.40 4.38 0.44
C ILE A 47 -4.52 5.25 1.03
N GLN A 48 -4.42 5.60 2.28
CA GLN A 48 -5.30 6.54 3.00
C GLN A 48 -4.45 7.29 4.03
N ALA A 49 -4.78 8.56 4.33
CA ALA A 49 -4.09 9.34 5.36
C ALA A 49 -4.11 8.63 6.73
N ILE A 50 -5.25 8.05 7.11
CA ILE A 50 -5.40 7.30 8.37
C ILE A 50 -4.67 5.94 8.36
N GLY A 51 -4.17 5.49 7.22
CA GLY A 51 -3.40 4.27 7.05
C GLY A 51 -1.89 4.46 7.15
N GLN A 52 -1.41 5.67 7.40
CA GLN A 52 0.02 5.94 7.57
C GLN A 52 0.56 5.18 8.78
N GLY A 53 1.68 4.47 8.59
CA GLY A 53 2.28 3.62 9.61
C GLY A 53 3.49 4.25 10.32
N PHE A 54 4.14 5.24 9.69
CA PHE A 54 5.33 5.89 10.23
C PHE A 54 5.58 7.26 9.56
N ALA A 55 6.28 8.13 10.25
CA ALA A 55 6.69 9.43 9.69
C ALA A 55 7.62 9.24 8.48
N GLY A 56 7.52 10.11 7.48
CA GLY A 56 8.30 10.02 6.24
C GLY A 56 7.93 8.81 5.36
N GLN A 57 6.70 8.30 5.47
CA GLN A 57 6.17 7.27 4.59
C GLN A 57 5.65 7.88 3.29
N LEU A 58 6.00 7.28 2.15
CA LEU A 58 5.48 7.66 0.84
C LEU A 58 3.95 7.50 0.80
N GLY A 59 3.24 8.46 0.25
CA GLY A 59 1.80 8.44 0.03
C GLY A 59 1.43 8.03 -1.40
N CYS A 60 0.26 7.40 -1.51
CA CYS A 60 -0.37 7.06 -2.79
C CYS A 60 -1.90 7.28 -2.73
N PHE A 61 -2.38 8.14 -1.79
CA PHE A 61 -3.80 8.29 -1.45
C PHE A 61 -4.49 9.46 -2.17
N GLY A 62 -3.75 10.34 -2.82
CA GLY A 62 -4.30 11.52 -3.50
C GLY A 62 -3.52 11.89 -4.76
N ASP A 63 -4.10 12.77 -5.57
CA ASP A 63 -3.49 13.20 -6.84
C ASP A 63 -2.27 14.10 -6.63
N GLU A 64 -2.09 14.67 -5.44
CA GLU A 64 -0.89 15.40 -5.01
C GLU A 64 0.38 14.54 -5.10
N HIS A 65 0.25 13.21 -4.99
CA HIS A 65 1.36 12.27 -5.11
C HIS A 65 1.72 11.92 -6.56
N LEU A 66 0.79 12.14 -7.51
CA LEU A 66 0.92 11.65 -8.88
C LEU A 66 2.19 12.16 -9.59
N ALA A 67 2.54 13.42 -9.42
CA ALA A 67 3.73 14.00 -10.07
C ALA A 67 5.03 13.34 -9.58
N GLY A 68 5.18 13.14 -8.27
CA GLY A 68 6.32 12.45 -7.67
C GLY A 68 6.39 10.98 -8.10
N LEU A 69 5.27 10.28 -8.04
CA LEU A 69 5.16 8.89 -8.47
C LEU A 69 5.53 8.73 -9.96
N THR A 70 5.04 9.61 -10.83
CA THR A 70 5.37 9.59 -12.27
C THR A 70 6.85 9.81 -12.52
N ARG A 71 7.46 10.77 -11.82
CA ARG A 71 8.89 11.04 -11.90
C ARG A 71 9.71 9.81 -11.50
N LEU A 72 9.31 9.14 -10.41
CA LEU A 72 10.01 7.95 -9.89
C LEU A 72 9.87 6.76 -10.84
N ALA A 73 8.65 6.43 -11.29
CA ALA A 73 8.40 5.36 -12.24
C ALA A 73 9.21 5.54 -13.52
N THR A 74 9.20 6.75 -14.09
CA THR A 74 9.97 7.10 -15.28
C THR A 74 11.47 6.86 -15.10
N ALA A 75 12.03 7.28 -13.97
CA ALA A 75 13.45 7.12 -13.68
C ALA A 75 13.84 5.66 -13.45
N ILE A 76 13.02 4.86 -12.78
CA ILE A 76 13.25 3.42 -12.58
C ILE A 76 13.19 2.69 -13.93
N ASN A 77 12.13 2.91 -14.72
CA ASN A 77 11.90 2.24 -16.01
C ASN A 77 13.00 2.58 -17.04
N LYS A 78 13.55 3.80 -17.00
CA LYS A 78 14.68 4.21 -17.85
C LYS A 78 15.94 3.37 -17.63
N ASN A 79 16.07 2.71 -16.48
CA ASN A 79 17.19 1.83 -16.13
C ASN A 79 16.89 0.34 -16.41
N ASP A 80 15.94 0.01 -17.29
CA ASP A 80 15.48 -1.37 -17.56
C ASP A 80 15.09 -2.14 -16.29
N SER A 81 14.61 -1.44 -15.27
CA SER A 81 14.06 -2.02 -14.04
C SER A 81 12.55 -1.88 -14.06
N VAL A 82 11.84 -2.98 -13.86
CA VAL A 82 10.38 -2.96 -13.70
C VAL A 82 10.05 -2.23 -12.41
N SER A 83 9.10 -1.30 -12.45
CA SER A 83 8.74 -0.46 -11.30
C SER A 83 7.44 -0.89 -10.65
N TYR A 84 7.43 -1.09 -9.33
CA TYR A 84 6.24 -1.42 -8.54
C TYR A 84 6.04 -0.46 -7.38
N VAL A 85 4.78 -0.25 -6.99
CA VAL A 85 4.41 0.40 -5.72
C VAL A 85 3.90 -0.65 -4.74
N GLN A 86 4.45 -0.71 -3.53
CA GLN A 86 3.84 -1.50 -2.47
C GLN A 86 2.72 -0.68 -1.81
N LEU A 87 1.47 -1.11 -1.98
CA LEU A 87 0.29 -0.48 -1.39
C LEU A 87 0.09 -0.95 0.05
N HIS A 88 -0.11 -0.02 0.96
CA HIS A 88 -0.07 -0.26 2.39
C HIS A 88 -1.14 0.52 3.15
N HIS A 89 -1.65 -0.08 4.21
CA HIS A 89 -2.42 0.57 5.26
C HIS A 89 -2.07 -0.09 6.61
N ALA A 90 -1.57 0.71 7.56
CA ALA A 90 -1.04 0.15 8.81
C ALA A 90 -2.13 -0.45 9.73
N GLY A 91 -3.40 -0.06 9.53
CA GLY A 91 -4.49 -0.58 10.36
C GLY A 91 -4.30 -0.18 11.83
N ARG A 92 -4.45 -1.13 12.76
CA ARG A 92 -4.23 -0.90 14.20
C ARG A 92 -2.82 -0.43 14.56
N ARG A 93 -1.86 -0.56 13.64
CA ARG A 93 -0.48 -0.13 13.83
C ARG A 93 -0.22 1.31 13.38
N SER A 94 -1.23 2.02 12.87
CA SER A 94 -1.12 3.46 12.59
C SER A 94 -0.96 4.22 13.91
N PRO A 95 0.12 5.03 14.10
CA PRO A 95 0.27 5.83 15.32
C PRO A 95 -0.82 6.92 15.38
N ALA A 96 -1.62 6.92 16.46
CA ALA A 96 -2.76 7.85 16.60
C ALA A 96 -2.35 9.32 16.51
N ASP A 97 -1.22 9.69 17.09
CA ASP A 97 -0.67 11.05 17.06
C ASP A 97 -0.21 11.47 15.66
N LEU A 98 0.26 10.52 14.85
CA LEU A 98 0.69 10.78 13.47
C LEU A 98 -0.50 10.97 12.53
N ILE A 99 -1.53 10.12 12.65
CA ILE A 99 -2.71 10.16 11.79
C ILE A 99 -3.80 11.09 12.31
N GLY A 100 -3.66 11.64 13.53
CA GLY A 100 -4.59 12.60 14.13
C GLY A 100 -5.96 12.03 14.52
N THR A 101 -6.09 10.69 14.56
CA THR A 101 -7.35 10.01 14.89
C THR A 101 -7.11 8.63 15.47
N THR A 102 -8.18 7.98 15.96
CA THR A 102 -8.15 6.60 16.41
C THR A 102 -7.80 5.66 15.25
N PRO A 103 -6.77 4.79 15.39
CA PRO A 103 -6.46 3.80 14.38
C PRO A 103 -7.61 2.79 14.21
N VAL A 104 -7.71 2.23 13.02
CA VAL A 104 -8.80 1.32 12.66
C VAL A 104 -8.26 -0.07 12.28
N SER A 105 -9.08 -1.12 12.47
CA SER A 105 -8.70 -2.50 12.22
C SER A 105 -9.89 -3.35 11.82
N SER A 106 -9.67 -4.66 11.58
CA SER A 106 -10.75 -5.63 11.38
C SER A 106 -11.58 -5.87 12.66
N GLY A 107 -11.01 -5.66 13.83
CA GLY A 107 -11.64 -5.78 15.16
C GLY A 107 -11.11 -4.73 16.11
N ASP A 108 -11.77 -4.58 17.27
CA ASP A 108 -11.27 -3.71 18.33
C ASP A 108 -9.99 -4.28 18.95
N ASP A 109 -9.05 -3.40 19.28
CA ASP A 109 -7.83 -3.76 20.00
C ASP A 109 -7.52 -2.70 21.06
N GLU A 110 -7.99 -2.96 22.30
CA GLU A 110 -7.82 -2.05 23.43
C GLU A 110 -6.34 -1.80 23.79
N LYS A 111 -5.45 -2.76 23.48
CA LYS A 111 -4.02 -2.65 23.84
C LYS A 111 -3.31 -1.52 23.08
N VAL A 112 -3.78 -1.25 21.85
CA VAL A 112 -3.23 -0.19 21.01
C VAL A 112 -4.25 0.93 20.76
N GLY A 113 -5.43 0.85 21.36
CA GLY A 113 -6.50 1.85 21.22
C GLY A 113 -7.12 1.88 19.84
N ALA A 114 -7.10 0.77 19.10
CA ALA A 114 -7.71 0.67 17.80
C ALA A 114 -9.16 0.21 17.87
N ARG A 115 -10.00 0.71 16.97
CA ARG A 115 -11.39 0.28 16.83
C ARG A 115 -11.63 -0.54 15.57
N ALA A 116 -12.66 -1.36 15.59
CA ALA A 116 -13.15 -2.04 14.41
C ALA A 116 -13.66 -1.04 13.36
N MET A 117 -13.34 -1.29 12.09
CA MET A 117 -13.97 -0.60 10.95
C MET A 117 -15.45 -1.01 10.86
N THR A 118 -16.32 -0.07 10.54
CA THR A 118 -17.66 -0.38 10.03
C THR A 118 -17.56 -1.06 8.66
N THR A 119 -18.62 -1.74 8.20
CA THR A 119 -18.65 -2.36 6.86
C THR A 119 -18.39 -1.33 5.77
N ALA A 120 -18.97 -0.14 5.86
CA ALA A 120 -18.75 0.95 4.91
C ALA A 120 -17.28 1.45 4.92
N GLU A 121 -16.63 1.48 6.06
CA GLU A 121 -15.20 1.82 6.13
C GLU A 121 -14.30 0.74 5.51
N VAL A 122 -14.68 -0.54 5.62
CA VAL A 122 -13.98 -1.63 4.91
C VAL A 122 -14.13 -1.47 3.40
N GLU A 123 -15.33 -1.21 2.91
CA GLU A 123 -15.60 -0.97 1.49
C GLU A 123 -14.84 0.26 0.97
N ALA A 124 -14.79 1.34 1.74
CA ALA A 124 -14.00 2.54 1.42
C ALA A 124 -12.48 2.26 1.42
N MET A 125 -11.98 1.41 2.30
CA MET A 125 -10.58 0.97 2.30
C MET A 125 -10.27 0.12 1.06
N VAL A 126 -11.13 -0.82 0.69
CA VAL A 126 -11.01 -1.61 -0.54
C VAL A 126 -10.91 -0.69 -1.76
N GLU A 127 -11.84 0.28 -1.88
CA GLU A 127 -11.81 1.26 -2.97
C GLU A 127 -10.53 2.11 -2.95
N ALA A 128 -10.03 2.50 -1.79
CA ALA A 128 -8.78 3.27 -1.67
C ALA A 128 -7.55 2.49 -2.16
N PHE A 129 -7.48 1.18 -1.94
CA PHE A 129 -6.44 0.32 -2.54
C PHE A 129 -6.55 0.30 -4.07
N ILE A 130 -7.76 0.16 -4.60
CA ILE A 130 -8.02 0.14 -6.05
C ILE A 130 -7.64 1.49 -6.67
N GLU A 131 -8.07 2.60 -6.09
CA GLU A 131 -7.72 3.95 -6.55
C GLU A 131 -6.21 4.22 -6.51
N ALA A 132 -5.51 3.73 -5.49
CA ALA A 132 -4.06 3.83 -5.40
C ALA A 132 -3.36 3.01 -6.50
N ALA A 133 -3.88 1.84 -6.86
CA ALA A 133 -3.38 1.06 -7.98
C ALA A 133 -3.60 1.77 -9.33
N VAL A 134 -4.80 2.32 -9.57
CA VAL A 134 -5.11 3.13 -10.76
C VAL A 134 -4.18 4.35 -10.85
N ARG A 135 -3.91 5.01 -9.72
CA ARG A 135 -2.97 6.14 -9.66
C ARG A 135 -1.55 5.70 -9.99
N SER A 136 -1.14 4.51 -9.52
CA SER A 136 0.17 3.93 -9.83
C SER A 136 0.31 3.59 -11.31
N GLU A 137 -0.72 2.99 -11.93
CA GLU A 137 -0.77 2.75 -13.37
C GLU A 137 -0.67 4.07 -14.17
N LYS A 138 -1.47 5.07 -13.81
CA LYS A 138 -1.45 6.40 -14.41
C LYS A 138 -0.09 7.08 -14.27
N ALA A 139 0.64 6.81 -13.19
CA ALA A 139 2.00 7.29 -12.97
C ALA A 139 3.06 6.56 -13.83
N GLY A 140 2.71 5.45 -14.49
CA GLY A 140 3.59 4.68 -15.37
C GLY A 140 4.34 3.53 -14.67
N TYR A 141 3.86 3.09 -13.50
CA TYR A 141 4.35 1.85 -12.88
C TYR A 141 3.84 0.62 -13.65
N ASN A 142 4.60 -0.47 -13.57
CA ASN A 142 4.25 -1.73 -14.22
C ASN A 142 3.32 -2.62 -13.36
N GLY A 143 3.19 -2.31 -12.10
CA GLY A 143 2.34 -3.05 -11.18
C GLY A 143 2.38 -2.53 -9.76
N VAL A 144 1.62 -3.20 -8.90
CA VAL A 144 1.58 -2.95 -7.46
C VAL A 144 1.76 -4.25 -6.69
N GLU A 145 2.18 -4.13 -5.43
CA GLU A 145 2.15 -5.21 -4.45
C GLU A 145 1.19 -4.83 -3.32
N LEU A 146 0.29 -5.72 -2.94
CA LEU A 146 -0.57 -5.55 -1.78
C LEU A 146 0.17 -6.00 -0.52
N HIS A 147 0.39 -5.11 0.44
CA HIS A 147 1.06 -5.47 1.69
C HIS A 147 0.14 -6.30 2.60
N GLY A 148 0.17 -7.62 2.43
CA GLY A 148 -0.64 -8.59 3.19
C GLY A 148 0.08 -9.28 4.34
N ALA A 149 1.15 -8.67 4.90
CA ALA A 149 1.98 -9.26 5.94
C ALA A 149 2.17 -8.32 7.15
N HIS A 150 3.02 -8.70 8.11
CA HIS A 150 3.54 -7.91 9.23
C HIS A 150 2.47 -7.29 10.13
N ASP A 151 1.33 -7.95 10.25
CA ASP A 151 0.20 -7.48 11.06
C ASP A 151 -0.33 -6.10 10.64
N TYR A 152 -0.25 -5.77 9.33
CA TYR A 152 -0.92 -4.62 8.74
C TYR A 152 -2.36 -4.96 8.32
N VAL A 153 -3.12 -4.00 7.81
CA VAL A 153 -4.58 -4.11 7.71
C VAL A 153 -5.07 -5.39 7.02
N LEU A 154 -4.50 -5.78 5.88
CA LEU A 154 -4.94 -7.00 5.18
C LEU A 154 -4.64 -8.26 5.99
N CYS A 155 -3.48 -8.30 6.67
CA CYS A 155 -3.13 -9.38 7.60
C CYS A 155 -4.08 -9.40 8.82
N GLN A 156 -4.49 -8.22 9.32
CA GLN A 156 -5.45 -8.11 10.42
C GLN A 156 -6.81 -8.68 10.06
N PHE A 157 -7.28 -8.50 8.81
CA PHE A 157 -8.52 -9.13 8.34
C PHE A 157 -8.41 -10.66 8.27
N LEU A 158 -7.26 -11.22 7.89
CA LEU A 158 -7.03 -12.67 7.86
C LEU A 158 -6.94 -13.30 9.24
N ASN A 159 -6.54 -12.54 10.27
CA ASN A 159 -6.35 -13.03 11.63
C ASN A 159 -7.70 -13.37 12.28
N ALA A 160 -7.95 -14.66 12.55
CA ALA A 160 -9.21 -15.15 13.13
C ALA A 160 -9.41 -14.74 14.61
N GLU A 161 -8.34 -14.41 15.33
CA GLU A 161 -8.44 -13.97 16.73
C GLU A 161 -8.80 -12.48 16.85
N LEU A 162 -8.32 -11.66 15.90
CA LEU A 162 -8.62 -10.23 15.87
C LEU A 162 -9.92 -9.94 15.10
N ASN A 163 -10.12 -10.62 13.97
CA ASN A 163 -11.29 -10.42 13.12
C ASN A 163 -12.49 -11.20 13.65
N VAL A 164 -13.16 -10.62 14.63
CA VAL A 164 -14.40 -11.15 15.24
C VAL A 164 -15.68 -10.63 14.58
N ARG A 165 -15.58 -10.09 13.36
CA ARG A 165 -16.70 -9.55 12.59
C ARG A 165 -17.75 -10.60 12.25
N THR A 166 -18.99 -10.15 12.17
CA THR A 166 -20.16 -10.99 11.79
C THR A 166 -20.75 -10.62 10.43
N ASP A 167 -20.13 -9.63 9.74
CA ASP A 167 -20.49 -9.26 8.36
C ASP A 167 -19.72 -10.11 7.32
N GLN A 168 -19.83 -9.74 6.03
CA GLN A 168 -19.19 -10.46 4.93
C GLN A 168 -17.66 -10.46 4.95
N TYR A 169 -17.02 -9.71 5.85
CA TYR A 169 -15.57 -9.62 5.99
C TYR A 169 -15.03 -10.38 7.21
N GLY A 170 -15.89 -11.17 7.91
CA GLY A 170 -15.53 -11.93 9.10
C GLY A 170 -16.04 -13.37 9.11
N GLY A 171 -15.63 -14.15 10.11
CA GLY A 171 -16.03 -15.56 10.27
C GLY A 171 -15.19 -16.53 9.46
N SER A 172 -15.67 -17.06 8.34
CA SER A 172 -14.96 -18.05 7.51
C SER A 172 -13.67 -17.45 6.90
N LEU A 173 -12.75 -18.32 6.45
CA LEU A 173 -11.53 -17.87 5.77
C LEU A 173 -11.87 -17.10 4.49
N GLU A 174 -12.87 -17.55 3.73
CA GLU A 174 -13.34 -16.85 2.53
C GLU A 174 -13.76 -15.42 2.86
N ASN A 175 -14.53 -15.24 3.93
CA ASN A 175 -14.97 -13.92 4.34
C ASN A 175 -13.81 -13.05 4.84
N ARG A 176 -12.89 -13.62 5.64
CA ARG A 176 -11.72 -12.87 6.13
C ARG A 176 -10.75 -12.47 5.01
N SER A 177 -10.69 -13.24 3.92
CA SER A 177 -9.87 -12.91 2.74
C SER A 177 -10.60 -12.05 1.72
N ARG A 178 -11.91 -11.85 1.85
CA ARG A 178 -12.75 -11.12 0.89
C ARG A 178 -12.21 -9.75 0.51
N ALA A 179 -11.83 -8.93 1.50
CA ALA A 179 -11.29 -7.59 1.22
C ALA A 179 -10.07 -7.64 0.28
N MET A 180 -9.19 -8.63 0.46
CA MET A 180 -8.01 -8.81 -0.41
C MET A 180 -8.42 -9.20 -1.83
N PHE A 181 -9.36 -10.13 -2.00
CA PHE A 181 -9.86 -10.54 -3.31
C PHE A 181 -10.64 -9.42 -4.00
N ASP A 182 -11.49 -8.70 -3.27
CA ASP A 182 -12.23 -7.54 -3.81
C ASP A 182 -11.26 -6.46 -4.35
N ILE A 183 -10.14 -6.23 -3.66
CA ILE A 183 -9.07 -5.33 -4.13
C ILE A 183 -8.47 -5.85 -5.43
N ILE A 184 -8.06 -7.14 -5.49
CA ILE A 184 -7.43 -7.74 -6.68
C ILE A 184 -8.39 -7.66 -7.87
N ASP A 185 -9.65 -8.06 -7.69
CA ASP A 185 -10.66 -8.05 -8.73
C ASP A 185 -10.95 -6.62 -9.23
N GLY A 186 -11.02 -5.67 -8.30
CA GLY A 186 -11.18 -4.26 -8.63
C GLY A 186 -10.01 -3.68 -9.42
N ILE A 187 -8.78 -4.02 -9.05
CA ILE A 187 -7.57 -3.62 -9.79
C ILE A 187 -7.59 -4.24 -11.19
N ARG A 188 -7.86 -5.54 -11.31
CA ARG A 188 -7.96 -6.23 -12.61
C ARG A 188 -9.03 -5.61 -13.51
N THR A 189 -10.17 -5.24 -12.92
CA THR A 189 -11.26 -4.60 -13.66
C THR A 189 -10.87 -3.21 -14.20
N ARG A 190 -10.12 -2.42 -13.43
CA ARG A 190 -9.83 -1.02 -13.76
C ARG A 190 -8.51 -0.80 -14.48
N CYS A 191 -7.49 -1.60 -14.17
CA CYS A 191 -6.15 -1.50 -14.78
C CYS A 191 -5.89 -2.57 -15.86
N GLY A 192 -6.77 -3.57 -16.00
CA GLY A 192 -6.61 -4.65 -16.97
C GLY A 192 -5.58 -5.72 -16.56
N GLU A 193 -5.34 -6.67 -17.48
CA GLU A 193 -4.50 -7.85 -17.20
C GLU A 193 -2.99 -7.56 -17.29
N ASP A 194 -2.61 -6.53 -18.04
CA ASP A 194 -1.20 -6.17 -18.26
C ASP A 194 -0.57 -5.46 -17.06
N PHE A 195 -1.38 -4.86 -16.20
CA PHE A 195 -0.93 -4.25 -14.94
C PHE A 195 -0.79 -5.33 -13.87
N ALA A 196 0.41 -5.57 -13.39
CA ALA A 196 0.70 -6.67 -12.47
C ALA A 196 0.22 -6.39 -11.02
N VAL A 197 -0.32 -7.43 -10.35
CA VAL A 197 -0.70 -7.42 -8.93
C VAL A 197 -0.11 -8.64 -8.27
#